data_8f4c08558d3005bab8280632b6c6c0db
#
_entry.id   8f4c08558d3005bab8280632b6c6c0db
#
_cell.length_a   1.000
_cell.length_b   1.000
_cell.length_c   1.000
_cell.angle_alpha   90.00
_cell.angle_beta   90.00
_cell.angle_gamma   90.00
#
_symmetry.space_group_name_H-M   'P 1'
#
loop_
_entity.id
_entity.type
_entity.pdbx_description
1 polymer ?
#
loop_
_entity_poly.entity_id
_entity_poly.type
_entity_poly.pdbx_seq_one_letter_code
_entity_poly.pdbx_strand_id
1 'polypeptide(L)'
;DYTTSTPEICYDDPARLDFNFLAGSPPFSIDYSINAINQTPLTLNGSGNQQYTITPAPTVGLNSYDVIKVTDGNGCESVPNPSNASILVNPTPEVNITVSGVNPICEGQNSELFFPVLSGTPPFNVNYLAGGSALSTNIDGTGNQTTGGPMIISPTTTTTYTLTSLTDSKGCTNTLSN
;
A
#
# COMPACT_ATOMS: atom_id res chain seq x y z
N ASP A 1 -22.31 15.66 4.01
CA ASP A 1 -20.95 15.66 3.46
C ASP A 1 -20.22 14.39 3.89
N TYR A 2 -19.36 13.89 3.05
CA TYR A 2 -18.43 12.81 3.40
C TYR A 2 -17.08 13.07 2.73
N THR A 3 -16.02 12.58 3.37
CA THR A 3 -14.65 12.69 2.87
C THR A 3 -13.89 11.39 3.13
N THR A 4 -12.77 11.19 2.47
CA THR A 4 -11.83 10.13 2.84
C THR A 4 -10.92 10.61 3.95
N SER A 5 -10.76 9.84 5.01
CA SER A 5 -9.83 10.14 6.09
C SER A 5 -8.37 9.86 5.71
N THR A 6 -8.17 8.99 4.73
CA THR A 6 -6.84 8.59 4.25
C THR A 6 -6.86 8.51 2.73
N PRO A 7 -6.56 9.61 2.01
CA PRO A 7 -6.67 9.66 0.55
C PRO A 7 -5.63 8.79 -0.17
N GLU A 8 -4.54 8.41 0.49
CA GLU A 8 -3.49 7.54 -0.04
C GLU A 8 -3.11 6.49 1.00
N ILE A 9 -3.23 5.22 0.66
CA ILE A 9 -2.97 4.08 1.54
C ILE A 9 -2.16 3.01 0.82
N CYS A 10 -1.59 2.08 1.57
CA CYS A 10 -0.98 0.87 1.02
C CYS A 10 -2.02 -0.22 0.77
N TYR A 11 -1.74 -1.13 -0.16
CA TYR A 11 -2.56 -2.30 -0.36
C TYR A 11 -2.66 -3.12 0.94
N ASP A 12 -3.86 -3.63 1.24
CA ASP A 12 -4.26 -4.28 2.49
C ASP A 12 -4.44 -3.35 3.72
N ASP A 13 -4.10 -2.07 3.63
CA ASP A 13 -4.49 -1.12 4.67
C ASP A 13 -6.00 -0.85 4.65
N PRO A 14 -6.63 -0.64 5.82
CA PRO A 14 -8.06 -0.34 5.88
C PRO A 14 -8.37 1.04 5.30
N ALA A 15 -9.24 1.08 4.29
CA ALA A 15 -9.79 2.32 3.78
C ALA A 15 -10.93 2.82 4.68
N ARG A 16 -11.06 4.14 4.84
CA ARG A 16 -12.09 4.78 5.65
C ARG A 16 -12.87 5.81 4.86
N LEU A 17 -14.19 5.82 5.06
CA LEU A 17 -15.09 6.90 4.66
C LEU A 17 -15.61 7.59 5.90
N ASP A 18 -15.51 8.91 5.93
CA ASP A 18 -16.04 9.76 7.00
C ASP A 18 -17.32 10.45 6.51
N PHE A 19 -18.43 10.21 7.20
CA PHE A 19 -19.73 10.80 6.93
C PHE A 19 -20.06 11.84 7.99
N ASN A 20 -20.49 13.04 7.58
CA ASN A 20 -20.97 14.07 8.48
C ASN A 20 -22.46 14.33 8.24
N PHE A 21 -23.32 13.83 9.13
CA PHE A 21 -24.77 14.04 9.08
C PHE A 21 -25.12 15.34 9.74
N LEU A 22 -25.44 16.35 8.94
CA LEU A 22 -25.83 17.70 9.41
C LEU A 22 -27.31 17.79 9.81
N ALA A 23 -28.15 16.88 9.29
CA ALA A 23 -29.58 16.81 9.55
C ALA A 23 -30.09 15.38 9.33
N GLY A 24 -31.32 15.11 9.73
CA GLY A 24 -31.98 13.80 9.65
C GLY A 24 -31.91 13.02 10.95
N SER A 25 -32.66 11.95 11.01
CA SER A 25 -32.78 11.07 12.18
C SER A 25 -32.15 9.72 11.90
N PRO A 26 -31.24 9.23 12.77
CA PRO A 26 -30.70 7.87 12.59
C PRO A 26 -31.80 6.79 12.78
N PRO A 27 -31.62 5.55 12.24
CA PRO A 27 -30.42 5.13 11.47
C PRO A 27 -30.42 5.71 10.05
N PHE A 28 -29.23 5.89 9.48
CA PHE A 28 -29.06 6.28 8.09
C PHE A 28 -28.69 5.08 7.24
N SER A 29 -29.46 4.86 6.15
CA SER A 29 -29.12 3.90 5.10
C SER A 29 -28.44 4.62 3.95
N ILE A 30 -27.29 4.13 3.50
CA ILE A 30 -26.45 4.76 2.49
C ILE A 30 -26.28 3.81 1.31
N ASP A 31 -26.86 4.16 0.18
CA ASP A 31 -26.64 3.50 -1.09
C ASP A 31 -25.38 4.09 -1.74
N TYR A 32 -24.42 3.27 -2.06
CA TYR A 32 -23.15 3.73 -2.62
C TYR A 32 -22.57 2.75 -3.64
N SER A 33 -21.62 3.22 -4.43
CA SER A 33 -20.84 2.42 -5.36
C SER A 33 -19.34 2.60 -5.14
N ILE A 34 -18.57 1.58 -5.50
CA ILE A 34 -17.11 1.61 -5.58
C ILE A 34 -16.75 1.32 -7.04
N ASN A 35 -16.00 2.24 -7.68
CA ASN A 35 -15.61 2.12 -9.09
C ASN A 35 -16.83 1.82 -10.01
N ALA A 36 -17.93 2.53 -9.76
CA ALA A 36 -19.24 2.37 -10.44
C ALA A 36 -19.95 1.01 -10.23
N ILE A 37 -19.48 0.19 -9.30
CA ILE A 37 -20.14 -1.06 -8.92
C ILE A 37 -20.92 -0.82 -7.63
N ASN A 38 -22.26 -0.98 -7.68
CA ASN A 38 -23.12 -0.81 -6.51
C ASN A 38 -22.76 -1.81 -5.42
N GLN A 39 -22.71 -1.32 -4.19
CA GLN A 39 -22.44 -2.10 -3.00
C GLN A 39 -23.73 -2.36 -2.21
N THR A 40 -23.66 -3.31 -1.29
CA THR A 40 -24.74 -3.49 -0.31
C THR A 40 -24.86 -2.20 0.52
N PRO A 41 -26.08 -1.65 0.69
CA PRO A 41 -26.27 -0.44 1.49
C PRO A 41 -25.69 -0.61 2.90
N LEU A 42 -24.98 0.43 3.37
CA LEU A 42 -24.49 0.44 4.73
C LEU A 42 -25.46 1.18 5.65
N THR A 43 -25.50 0.79 6.92
CA THR A 43 -26.32 1.45 7.94
C THR A 43 -25.43 2.07 9.02
N LEU A 44 -25.63 3.39 9.26
CA LEU A 44 -24.96 4.15 10.33
C LEU A 44 -26.00 4.60 11.37
N ASN A 45 -25.76 4.27 12.62
CA ASN A 45 -26.75 4.45 13.69
C ASN A 45 -26.57 5.77 14.49
N GLY A 46 -25.53 6.54 14.20
CA GLY A 46 -25.23 7.79 14.87
C GLY A 46 -25.56 9.03 14.04
N SER A 47 -25.65 10.18 14.68
CA SER A 47 -25.70 11.51 14.05
C SER A 47 -24.32 12.18 14.10
N GLY A 48 -24.14 13.27 13.35
CA GLY A 48 -22.85 13.97 13.26
C GLY A 48 -21.81 13.17 12.50
N ASN A 49 -20.57 13.20 12.96
CA ASN A 49 -19.47 12.50 12.32
C ASN A 49 -19.52 11.00 12.59
N GLN A 50 -19.59 10.21 11.53
CA GLN A 50 -19.57 8.76 11.56
C GLN A 50 -18.47 8.24 10.63
N GLN A 51 -17.79 7.16 11.05
CA GLN A 51 -16.74 6.52 10.24
C GLN A 51 -17.17 5.13 9.81
N TYR A 52 -16.86 4.80 8.57
CA TYR A 52 -17.05 3.47 8.01
C TYR A 52 -15.74 2.95 7.44
N THR A 53 -15.31 1.78 7.93
CA THR A 53 -14.12 1.08 7.41
C THR A 53 -14.54 0.12 6.32
N ILE A 54 -13.93 0.25 5.14
CA ILE A 54 -14.20 -0.58 3.98
C ILE A 54 -13.40 -1.87 4.09
N THR A 55 -14.09 -3.01 4.06
CA THR A 55 -13.51 -4.36 4.02
C THR A 55 -14.24 -5.19 2.98
N PRO A 56 -13.57 -5.89 2.06
CA PRO A 56 -12.10 -5.97 1.89
C PRO A 56 -11.51 -4.63 1.47
N ALA A 57 -10.18 -4.50 1.63
CA ALA A 57 -9.44 -3.34 1.16
C ALA A 57 -9.67 -3.10 -0.34
N PRO A 58 -9.67 -1.84 -0.79
CA PRO A 58 -9.83 -1.52 -2.21
C PRO A 58 -8.66 -2.04 -3.05
N THR A 59 -8.88 -2.14 -4.36
CA THR A 59 -7.85 -2.61 -5.30
C THR A 59 -6.74 -1.58 -5.48
N VAL A 60 -5.55 -2.04 -5.89
CA VAL A 60 -4.43 -1.15 -6.24
C VAL A 60 -4.86 -0.15 -7.33
N GLY A 61 -4.46 1.11 -7.14
CA GLY A 61 -4.81 2.23 -8.01
C GLY A 61 -5.84 3.17 -7.38
N LEU A 62 -6.38 4.07 -8.19
CA LEU A 62 -7.39 5.04 -7.75
C LEU A 62 -8.76 4.35 -7.64
N ASN A 63 -9.36 4.40 -6.45
CA ASN A 63 -10.70 3.91 -6.21
C ASN A 63 -11.65 5.08 -5.96
N SER A 64 -12.76 5.14 -6.71
CA SER A 64 -13.84 6.11 -6.57
C SER A 64 -14.93 5.54 -5.68
N TYR A 65 -15.44 6.35 -4.77
CA TYR A 65 -16.55 6.05 -3.87
C TYR A 65 -17.63 7.08 -4.14
N ASP A 66 -18.78 6.65 -4.63
CA ASP A 66 -19.90 7.52 -4.99
C ASP A 66 -21.11 7.19 -4.11
N VAL A 67 -21.57 8.15 -3.30
CA VAL A 67 -22.83 8.02 -2.58
C VAL A 67 -23.98 8.34 -3.51
N ILE A 68 -24.82 7.36 -3.74
CA ILE A 68 -25.96 7.43 -4.65
C ILE A 68 -27.13 8.12 -3.94
N LYS A 69 -27.37 7.71 -2.68
CA LYS A 69 -28.51 8.19 -1.90
C LYS A 69 -28.27 7.92 -0.41
N VAL A 70 -28.77 8.79 0.42
CA VAL A 70 -28.89 8.62 1.88
C VAL A 70 -30.37 8.68 2.25
N THR A 71 -30.84 7.69 3.03
CA THR A 71 -32.18 7.62 3.58
C THR A 71 -32.08 7.66 5.10
N ASP A 72 -32.81 8.57 5.76
CA ASP A 72 -32.85 8.66 7.23
C ASP A 72 -33.87 7.70 7.84
N GLY A 73 -33.89 7.58 9.20
CA GLY A 73 -34.80 6.72 9.93
C GLY A 73 -36.29 7.07 9.81
N ASN A 74 -36.61 8.26 9.28
CA ASN A 74 -37.97 8.69 8.98
C ASN A 74 -38.35 8.44 7.49
N GLY A 75 -37.43 7.89 6.69
CA GLY A 75 -37.63 7.64 5.27
C GLY A 75 -37.37 8.86 4.37
N CYS A 76 -36.80 9.95 4.89
CA CYS A 76 -36.44 11.10 4.08
C CYS A 76 -35.17 10.81 3.29
N GLU A 77 -35.18 11.11 1.99
CA GLU A 77 -34.07 10.82 1.08
C GLU A 77 -33.32 12.08 0.66
N SER A 78 -31.99 11.96 0.49
CA SER A 78 -31.15 13.01 -0.07
C SER A 78 -29.96 12.43 -0.82
N VAL A 79 -29.43 13.23 -1.77
CA VAL A 79 -28.14 12.96 -2.40
C VAL A 79 -27.15 13.99 -1.85
N PRO A 80 -26.01 13.56 -1.27
CA PRO A 80 -25.02 14.50 -0.74
C PRO A 80 -24.33 15.30 -1.85
N ASN A 81 -23.80 16.46 -1.49
CA ASN A 81 -22.98 17.27 -2.37
C ASN A 81 -21.75 17.81 -1.60
N PRO A 82 -20.50 17.38 -1.92
CA PRO A 82 -20.17 16.42 -2.99
C PRO A 82 -20.69 15.01 -2.68
N SER A 83 -20.96 14.22 -3.74
CA SER A 83 -21.43 12.83 -3.64
C SER A 83 -20.32 11.79 -3.84
N ASN A 84 -19.07 12.23 -4.06
CA ASN A 84 -17.94 11.35 -4.36
C ASN A 84 -16.72 11.68 -3.51
N ALA A 85 -15.91 10.64 -3.31
CA ALA A 85 -14.57 10.71 -2.75
C ALA A 85 -13.68 9.68 -3.45
N SER A 86 -12.37 9.82 -3.34
CA SER A 86 -11.43 8.87 -3.93
C SER A 86 -10.29 8.54 -2.99
N ILE A 87 -9.79 7.31 -3.10
CA ILE A 87 -8.61 6.81 -2.36
C ILE A 87 -7.64 6.22 -3.36
N LEU A 88 -6.38 6.64 -3.29
CA LEU A 88 -5.28 6.01 -4.04
C LEU A 88 -4.68 4.89 -3.21
N VAL A 89 -4.69 3.68 -3.75
CA VAL A 89 -4.10 2.49 -3.13
C VAL A 89 -2.77 2.18 -3.81
N ASN A 90 -1.67 2.31 -3.07
CA ASN A 90 -0.34 1.97 -3.55
C ASN A 90 -0.11 0.46 -3.48
N PRO A 91 0.59 -0.13 -4.46
CA PRO A 91 0.92 -1.56 -4.41
C PRO A 91 1.87 -1.89 -3.26
N THR A 92 1.80 -3.10 -2.75
CA THR A 92 2.84 -3.64 -1.88
C THR A 92 4.16 -3.69 -2.64
N PRO A 93 5.26 -3.15 -2.09
CA PRO A 93 6.54 -3.17 -2.77
C PRO A 93 7.09 -4.60 -2.86
N GLU A 94 7.68 -4.94 -4.00
CA GLU A 94 8.27 -6.25 -4.24
C GLU A 94 9.57 -6.11 -5.03
N VAL A 95 10.62 -6.77 -4.53
CA VAL A 95 11.92 -6.89 -5.17
C VAL A 95 12.42 -8.34 -5.04
N ASN A 96 13.23 -8.75 -6.00
CA ASN A 96 14.03 -9.96 -5.87
C ASN A 96 15.45 -9.62 -5.40
N ILE A 97 16.25 -10.64 -5.06
CA ILE A 97 17.68 -10.51 -4.81
C ILE A 97 18.43 -11.50 -5.70
N THR A 98 19.42 -11.01 -6.43
CA THR A 98 20.23 -11.83 -7.33
C THR A 98 21.70 -11.44 -7.21
N VAL A 99 22.57 -12.43 -7.40
CA VAL A 99 24.01 -12.20 -7.59
C VAL A 99 24.25 -12.13 -9.09
N SER A 100 24.81 -11.04 -9.57
CA SER A 100 25.20 -10.85 -10.98
C SER A 100 26.71 -10.95 -11.16
N GLY A 101 27.15 -11.20 -12.38
CA GLY A 101 28.56 -11.41 -12.71
C GLY A 101 29.03 -12.84 -12.49
N VAL A 102 30.30 -13.00 -12.11
CA VAL A 102 30.91 -14.33 -11.92
C VAL A 102 30.44 -14.94 -10.60
N ASN A 103 29.91 -16.17 -10.67
CA ASN A 103 29.53 -16.98 -9.51
C ASN A 103 29.74 -18.46 -9.83
N PRO A 104 30.60 -19.23 -9.14
CA PRO A 104 31.37 -18.83 -7.96
C PRO A 104 32.55 -17.89 -8.28
N ILE A 105 32.99 -17.15 -7.27
CA ILE A 105 34.18 -16.27 -7.30
C ILE A 105 35.32 -16.86 -6.45
N CYS A 106 36.56 -16.49 -6.76
CA CYS A 106 37.67 -16.78 -5.90
C CYS A 106 37.75 -15.81 -4.72
N GLU A 107 38.36 -16.24 -3.62
CA GLU A 107 38.63 -15.36 -2.48
C GLU A 107 39.35 -14.06 -2.91
N GLY A 108 38.87 -12.92 -2.43
CA GLY A 108 39.36 -11.60 -2.77
C GLY A 108 38.86 -11.04 -4.11
N GLN A 109 38.02 -11.77 -4.84
CA GLN A 109 37.32 -11.24 -6.00
C GLN A 109 35.97 -10.64 -5.61
N ASN A 110 35.50 -9.74 -6.46
CA ASN A 110 34.20 -9.07 -6.27
C ASN A 110 33.12 -9.71 -7.13
N SER A 111 31.89 -9.65 -6.64
CA SER A 111 30.66 -9.87 -7.41
C SER A 111 29.70 -8.75 -7.13
N GLU A 112 28.53 -8.78 -7.75
CA GLU A 112 27.52 -7.74 -7.63
C GLU A 112 26.24 -8.32 -7.07
N LEU A 113 25.65 -7.61 -6.12
CA LEU A 113 24.31 -7.88 -5.62
C LEU A 113 23.34 -6.88 -6.29
N PHE A 114 22.30 -7.41 -6.88
CA PHE A 114 21.30 -6.65 -7.60
C PHE A 114 19.90 -6.98 -7.09
N PHE A 115 19.01 -5.98 -7.10
CA PHE A 115 17.65 -6.08 -6.57
C PHE A 115 16.62 -5.76 -7.66
N PRO A 116 16.25 -6.72 -8.53
CA PRO A 116 15.22 -6.52 -9.53
C PRO A 116 13.91 -6.06 -8.89
N VAL A 117 13.44 -4.86 -9.24
CA VAL A 117 12.20 -4.27 -8.74
C VAL A 117 11.02 -4.82 -9.52
N LEU A 118 9.99 -5.32 -8.85
CA LEU A 118 8.77 -5.88 -9.43
C LEU A 118 7.57 -4.95 -9.20
N SER A 119 7.46 -4.32 -8.01
CA SER A 119 6.38 -3.39 -7.69
C SER A 119 6.80 -2.40 -6.59
N GLY A 120 5.99 -1.36 -6.38
CA GLY A 120 6.22 -0.31 -5.39
C GLY A 120 6.75 0.99 -6.01
N THR A 121 6.97 1.99 -5.17
CA THR A 121 7.40 3.34 -5.57
C THR A 121 8.81 3.63 -5.06
N PRO A 122 9.80 3.83 -5.96
CA PRO A 122 11.17 4.10 -5.56
C PRO A 122 11.32 5.47 -4.85
N PRO A 123 12.40 5.69 -4.06
CA PRO A 123 13.41 4.71 -3.66
C PRO A 123 12.90 3.71 -2.63
N PHE A 124 13.59 2.56 -2.52
CA PHE A 124 13.27 1.52 -1.56
C PHE A 124 14.37 1.39 -0.51
N ASN A 125 13.98 1.16 0.75
CA ASN A 125 14.87 0.66 1.79
C ASN A 125 14.73 -0.86 1.85
N VAL A 126 15.80 -1.59 1.57
CA VAL A 126 15.84 -3.05 1.51
C VAL A 126 16.64 -3.59 2.68
N ASN A 127 16.02 -4.48 3.48
CA ASN A 127 16.68 -5.21 4.54
C ASN A 127 16.94 -6.65 4.10
N TYR A 128 18.13 -7.15 4.36
CA TYR A 128 18.54 -8.49 3.95
C TYR A 128 19.55 -9.09 4.93
N LEU A 129 19.73 -10.39 4.86
CA LEU A 129 20.79 -11.12 5.57
C LEU A 129 21.93 -11.45 4.60
N ALA A 130 23.15 -11.33 5.05
CA ALA A 130 24.35 -11.82 4.37
C ALA A 130 25.06 -12.81 5.32
N GLY A 131 25.00 -14.11 5.03
CA GLY A 131 25.53 -15.14 5.92
C GLY A 131 24.97 -15.09 7.35
N GLY A 132 23.70 -14.68 7.50
CA GLY A 132 23.03 -14.51 8.81
C GLY A 132 23.19 -13.13 9.46
N SER A 133 24.06 -12.26 8.94
CA SER A 133 24.22 -10.89 9.44
C SER A 133 23.22 -9.97 8.79
N ALA A 134 22.47 -9.17 9.59
CA ALA A 134 21.47 -8.24 9.11
C ALA A 134 22.13 -6.98 8.54
N LEU A 135 21.72 -6.61 7.33
CA LEU A 135 22.20 -5.45 6.58
C LEU A 135 21.02 -4.72 5.94
N SER A 136 21.22 -3.47 5.55
CA SER A 136 20.26 -2.69 4.79
C SER A 136 20.93 -1.85 3.72
N THR A 137 20.18 -1.56 2.66
CA THR A 137 20.60 -0.64 1.59
C THR A 137 19.42 0.10 1.01
N ASN A 138 19.67 1.26 0.41
CA ASN A 138 18.66 1.97 -0.35
C ASN A 138 18.91 1.75 -1.84
N ILE A 139 17.86 1.38 -2.57
CA ILE A 139 17.91 1.16 -4.01
C ILE A 139 16.94 2.10 -4.74
N ASP A 140 17.27 2.39 -6.00
CA ASP A 140 16.43 3.13 -6.92
C ASP A 140 15.42 2.21 -7.66
N GLY A 141 14.65 2.77 -8.58
CA GLY A 141 13.69 2.00 -9.39
C GLY A 141 14.32 1.03 -10.38
N THR A 142 15.65 1.10 -10.60
CA THR A 142 16.38 0.16 -11.47
C THR A 142 16.99 -1.01 -10.68
N GLY A 143 16.91 -0.99 -9.35
CA GLY A 143 17.48 -2.00 -8.46
C GLY A 143 18.95 -1.78 -8.12
N ASN A 144 19.51 -0.62 -8.47
CA ASN A 144 20.85 -0.19 -8.09
C ASN A 144 20.80 0.60 -6.77
N GLN A 145 21.95 0.75 -6.12
CA GLN A 145 22.05 1.64 -4.97
C GLN A 145 21.72 3.08 -5.37
N THR A 146 21.02 3.81 -4.51
CA THR A 146 20.68 5.25 -4.77
C THR A 146 21.91 6.15 -4.87
N THR A 147 23.06 5.70 -4.35
CA THR A 147 24.36 6.37 -4.50
C THR A 147 25.02 6.14 -5.86
N GLY A 148 24.39 5.31 -6.72
CA GLY A 148 24.80 4.97 -8.09
C GLY A 148 25.50 3.62 -8.21
N GLY A 149 25.14 2.90 -9.26
CA GLY A 149 25.70 1.61 -9.63
C GLY A 149 25.25 0.41 -8.80
N PRO A 150 25.70 -0.80 -9.20
CA PRO A 150 25.39 -2.03 -8.50
C PRO A 150 26.07 -2.10 -7.12
N MET A 151 25.52 -2.90 -6.23
CA MET A 151 26.11 -3.16 -4.92
C MET A 151 27.25 -4.16 -5.03
N ILE A 152 28.49 -3.72 -4.84
CA ILE A 152 29.66 -4.59 -4.88
C ILE A 152 29.77 -5.39 -3.58
N ILE A 153 29.93 -6.71 -3.70
CA ILE A 153 30.12 -7.65 -2.60
C ILE A 153 31.44 -8.39 -2.76
N SER A 154 32.12 -8.68 -1.64
CA SER A 154 33.43 -9.35 -1.60
C SER A 154 33.43 -10.40 -0.49
N PRO A 155 32.60 -11.45 -0.58
CA PRO A 155 32.55 -12.48 0.45
C PRO A 155 33.84 -13.31 0.46
N THR A 156 34.34 -13.60 1.65
CA THR A 156 35.56 -14.46 1.85
C THR A 156 35.19 -15.95 2.00
N THR A 157 33.92 -16.25 2.17
CA THR A 157 33.38 -17.62 2.27
C THR A 157 32.08 -17.69 1.50
N THR A 158 31.57 -18.90 1.24
CA THR A 158 30.23 -19.09 0.65
C THR A 158 29.18 -18.36 1.49
N THR A 159 28.54 -17.36 0.92
CA THR A 159 27.60 -16.48 1.61
C THR A 159 26.25 -16.49 0.91
N THR A 160 25.19 -16.79 1.67
CA THR A 160 23.82 -16.68 1.20
C THR A 160 23.27 -15.28 1.52
N TYR A 161 22.62 -14.66 0.54
CA TYR A 161 21.94 -13.38 0.69
C TYR A 161 20.42 -13.61 0.64
N THR A 162 19.71 -13.11 1.66
CA THR A 162 18.28 -13.37 1.82
C THR A 162 17.56 -12.08 2.16
N LEU A 163 16.55 -11.72 1.39
CA LEU A 163 15.67 -10.58 1.69
C LEU A 163 14.85 -10.86 2.95
N THR A 164 14.67 -9.86 3.80
CA THR A 164 13.84 -9.95 5.01
C THR A 164 12.66 -8.99 5.00
N SER A 165 12.86 -7.78 4.54
CA SER A 165 11.78 -6.80 4.36
C SER A 165 12.21 -5.70 3.42
N LEU A 166 11.22 -4.97 2.91
CA LEU A 166 11.47 -3.74 2.18
C LEU A 166 10.36 -2.72 2.46
N THR A 167 10.72 -1.45 2.32
CA THR A 167 9.81 -0.31 2.44
C THR A 167 10.04 0.61 1.25
N ASP A 168 8.97 1.07 0.64
CA ASP A 168 9.06 2.02 -0.48
C ASP A 168 8.93 3.48 -0.02
N SER A 169 9.04 4.44 -0.96
CA SER A 169 8.96 5.87 -0.65
C SER A 169 7.58 6.34 -0.22
N LYS A 170 6.54 5.53 -0.40
CA LYS A 170 5.18 5.77 0.08
C LYS A 170 4.95 5.24 1.50
N GLY A 171 5.94 4.57 2.06
CA GLY A 171 5.86 3.94 3.38
C GLY A 171 5.20 2.55 3.35
N CYS A 172 4.87 2.02 2.17
CA CYS A 172 4.35 0.68 2.05
C CYS A 172 5.44 -0.34 2.32
N THR A 173 5.12 -1.35 3.12
CA THR A 173 6.08 -2.34 3.59
C THR A 173 5.72 -3.75 3.12
N ASN A 174 6.74 -4.56 2.87
CA ASN A 174 6.62 -5.99 2.64
C ASN A 174 7.59 -6.71 3.56
N THR A 175 7.07 -7.61 4.39
CA THR A 175 7.88 -8.47 5.27
C THR A 175 7.92 -9.87 4.69
N LEU A 176 9.11 -10.32 4.33
CA LEU A 176 9.33 -11.62 3.71
C LEU A 176 9.67 -12.63 4.81
N SER A 177 8.76 -13.55 5.06
CA SER A 177 9.02 -14.70 5.95
C SER A 177 9.73 -15.79 5.14
N ASN A 178 10.92 -16.21 5.59
CA ASN A 178 11.64 -17.36 5.06
C ASN A 178 11.04 -18.67 5.57
#